data_3c810f533f1ebe0278ecf1a8dcc93507
#
_entry.id   3c810f533f1ebe0278ecf1a8dcc93507
#
_cell.length_a   1.000
_cell.length_b   1.000
_cell.length_c   1.000
_cell.angle_alpha   90.00
_cell.angle_beta   90.00
_cell.angle_gamma   90.00
#
_symmetry.space_group_name_H-M   'P 1'
#
loop_
_entity.id
_entity.type
_entity.pdbx_description
1 polymer ?
#
loop_
_entity_poly.entity_id
_entity_poly.type
_entity_poly.pdbx_seq_one_letter_code
_entity_poly.pdbx_strand_id
1 'polypeptide(L)'
;MAEDSILLSKMIEEALHKSGYVNTRMFPNGQELWDYLNTLRGNDRLDELVSLIITDIEMPQMDGHRLTKLVKSDKEFQHIPLVIFSSLITEEMRRKGKELGADEQMSKPEIGHLVQVIDHLLDHPKR
;
A
#
# COMPACT_ATOMS: atom_id res chain seq x y z
N MET A 1 4.34 3.47 1.51
CA MET A 1 3.65 2.58 2.46
C MET A 1 3.23 3.32 3.71
N ALA A 2 2.04 3.08 4.20
CA ALA A 2 1.57 3.63 5.47
C ALA A 2 1.64 2.56 6.56
N GLU A 3 2.48 2.79 7.55
CA GLU A 3 2.73 1.85 8.65
C GLU A 3 3.22 2.61 9.86
N ASP A 4 2.55 2.46 11.01
CA ASP A 4 2.92 3.20 12.21
C ASP A 4 4.02 2.55 13.05
N SER A 5 4.34 1.28 12.80
CA SER A 5 5.44 0.61 13.48
C SER A 5 6.76 0.91 12.78
N ILE A 6 7.66 1.62 13.44
CA ILE A 6 8.97 1.96 12.88
C ILE A 6 9.78 0.71 12.58
N LEU A 7 9.76 -0.26 13.50
CA LEU A 7 10.51 -1.51 13.30
C LEU A 7 10.00 -2.27 12.10
N LEU A 8 8.69 -2.44 11.98
CA LEU A 8 8.09 -3.18 10.88
C LEU A 8 8.30 -2.45 9.54
N SER A 9 8.19 -1.12 9.53
CA SER A 9 8.51 -0.32 8.35
C SER A 9 9.90 -0.61 7.82
N LYS A 10 10.89 -0.65 8.74
CA LYS A 10 12.27 -0.93 8.34
C LYS A 10 12.44 -2.33 7.80
N MET A 11 11.79 -3.31 8.42
CA MET A 11 11.87 -4.70 7.97
C MET A 11 11.28 -4.85 6.56
N ILE A 12 10.14 -4.22 6.31
CA ILE A 12 9.49 -4.28 5.00
C ILE A 12 10.35 -3.56 3.96
N GLU A 13 10.86 -2.38 4.29
CA GLU A 13 11.70 -1.62 3.39
C GLU A 13 12.94 -2.39 2.98
N GLU A 14 13.60 -3.06 3.93
CA GLU A 14 14.76 -3.89 3.64
C GLU A 14 14.40 -5.04 2.70
N ALA A 15 13.27 -5.71 2.95
CA ALA A 15 12.84 -6.82 2.09
C ALA A 15 12.54 -6.35 0.67
N LEU A 16 11.92 -5.18 0.54
CA LEU A 16 11.64 -4.61 -0.77
C LEU A 16 12.92 -4.24 -1.51
N HIS A 17 13.88 -3.62 -0.81
CA HIS A 17 15.16 -3.25 -1.41
C HIS A 17 15.92 -4.48 -1.89
N LYS A 18 15.95 -5.56 -1.10
CA LYS A 18 16.60 -6.81 -1.49
C LYS A 18 15.95 -7.44 -2.73
N SER A 19 14.68 -7.14 -2.95
CA SER A 19 13.93 -7.66 -4.09
C SER A 19 13.95 -6.72 -5.29
N GLY A 20 14.73 -5.63 -5.23
CA GLY A 20 14.89 -4.71 -6.33
C GLY A 20 13.99 -3.46 -6.28
N TYR A 21 13.12 -3.35 -5.29
CA TYR A 21 12.26 -2.19 -5.12
C TYR A 21 12.96 -1.16 -4.24
N VAL A 22 13.74 -0.30 -4.84
CA VAL A 22 14.61 0.63 -4.10
C VAL A 22 14.02 2.02 -3.91
N ASN A 23 13.01 2.39 -4.69
CA ASN A 23 12.36 3.70 -4.57
C ASN A 23 11.12 3.59 -3.69
N THR A 24 11.34 3.40 -2.39
CA THR A 24 10.25 3.24 -1.43
C THR A 24 10.11 4.48 -0.56
N ARG A 25 8.87 4.78 -0.16
CA ARG A 25 8.58 5.83 0.80
C ARG A 25 7.71 5.26 1.90
N MET A 26 8.09 5.55 3.14
CA MET A 26 7.38 5.07 4.32
C MET A 26 6.73 6.26 5.03
N PHE A 27 5.46 6.10 5.40
CA PHE A 27 4.69 7.13 6.10
C PHE A 27 4.15 6.54 7.41
N PRO A 28 4.10 7.30 8.48
CA PRO A 28 3.66 6.77 9.78
C PRO A 28 2.15 6.54 9.89
N ASN A 29 1.36 7.08 8.96
CA ASN A 29 -0.08 6.90 8.95
C ASN A 29 -0.66 7.18 7.57
N GLY A 30 -1.96 6.88 7.43
CA GLY A 30 -2.63 7.07 6.14
C GLY A 30 -2.80 8.52 5.73
N GLN A 31 -2.93 9.43 6.71
CA GLN A 31 -3.09 10.84 6.39
C GLN A 31 -1.86 11.40 5.70
N GLU A 32 -0.67 11.08 6.20
CA GLU A 32 0.56 11.57 5.59
C GLU A 32 0.78 10.98 4.20
N LEU A 33 0.43 9.71 4.02
CA LEU A 33 0.50 9.11 2.68
C LEU A 33 -0.49 9.79 1.73
N TRP A 34 -1.71 10.02 2.18
CA TRP A 34 -2.72 10.71 1.39
C TRP A 34 -2.28 12.12 1.01
N ASP A 35 -1.72 12.86 1.98
CA ASP A 35 -1.20 14.20 1.73
C ASP A 35 -0.09 14.17 0.67
N TYR A 36 0.78 13.17 0.74
CA TYR A 36 1.84 13.02 -0.26
C TYR A 36 1.25 12.79 -1.66
N LEU A 37 0.26 11.90 -1.77
CA LEU A 37 -0.39 11.66 -3.06
C LEU A 37 -0.98 12.94 -3.64
N ASN A 38 -1.58 13.77 -2.79
CA ASN A 38 -2.18 15.02 -3.25
C ASN A 38 -1.14 16.01 -3.78
N THR A 39 0.12 15.92 -3.34
CA THR A 39 1.18 16.76 -3.91
C THR A 39 1.51 16.35 -5.35
N LEU A 40 1.11 15.15 -5.75
CA LEU A 40 1.41 14.61 -7.08
C LEU A 40 0.25 14.79 -8.07
N ARG A 41 -0.84 15.43 -7.66
CA ARG A 41 -1.99 15.64 -8.54
C ARG A 41 -1.57 16.45 -9.77
N GLY A 42 -2.10 16.02 -10.92
CA GLY A 42 -1.81 16.68 -12.18
C GLY A 42 -0.44 16.40 -12.74
N ASN A 43 0.30 15.50 -12.10
CA ASN A 43 1.64 15.14 -12.59
C ASN A 43 1.53 14.08 -13.67
N ASP A 44 2.05 14.36 -14.87
CA ASP A 44 2.00 13.44 -16.00
C ASP A 44 2.78 12.15 -15.74
N ARG A 45 3.70 12.17 -14.78
CA ARG A 45 4.54 11.02 -14.45
C ARG A 45 4.07 10.28 -13.21
N LEU A 46 2.79 10.43 -12.85
CA LEU A 46 2.25 9.81 -11.65
C LEU A 46 2.54 8.30 -11.60
N ASP A 47 2.35 7.60 -12.71
CA ASP A 47 2.55 6.14 -12.78
C ASP A 47 4.01 5.75 -12.55
N GLU A 48 4.93 6.63 -12.89
CA GLU A 48 6.36 6.38 -12.63
C GLU A 48 6.72 6.70 -11.18
N LEU A 49 6.02 7.67 -10.58
CA LEU A 49 6.31 8.11 -9.21
C LEU A 49 5.68 7.21 -8.16
N VAL A 50 4.49 6.68 -8.44
CA VAL A 50 3.78 5.78 -7.52
C VAL A 50 3.26 4.59 -8.30
N SER A 51 3.90 3.45 -8.13
CA SER A 51 3.51 2.22 -8.82
C SER A 51 2.60 1.34 -7.98
N LEU A 52 2.65 1.49 -6.65
CA LEU A 52 1.90 0.63 -5.75
C LEU A 52 1.82 1.28 -4.37
N ILE A 53 0.69 1.07 -3.70
CA ILE A 53 0.47 1.53 -2.33
C ILE A 53 0.31 0.32 -1.43
N ILE A 54 1.00 0.32 -0.28
CA ILE A 54 0.84 -0.69 0.76
C ILE A 54 0.39 0.04 2.01
N THR A 55 -0.64 -0.45 2.69
CA THR A 55 -1.12 0.18 3.90
C THR A 55 -1.50 -0.83 4.97
N ASP A 56 -1.19 -0.50 6.22
CA ASP A 56 -1.78 -1.17 7.37
C ASP A 56 -3.23 -0.71 7.51
N ILE A 57 -4.00 -1.36 8.37
CA ILE A 57 -5.37 -0.96 8.66
C ILE A 57 -5.40 -0.02 9.87
N GLU A 58 -4.88 -0.49 11.01
CA GLU A 58 -4.94 0.27 12.26
C GLU A 58 -3.78 1.25 12.38
N MET A 59 -4.07 2.52 12.20
CA MET A 59 -3.10 3.60 12.29
C MET A 59 -3.77 4.83 12.85
N PRO A 60 -2.99 5.72 13.53
CA PRO A 60 -3.56 6.97 13.99
C PRO A 60 -3.92 7.88 12.81
N GLN A 61 -4.81 8.81 13.04
CA GLN A 61 -5.27 9.85 12.13
C GLN A 61 -6.09 9.34 10.95
N MET A 62 -5.56 8.44 10.13
CA MET A 62 -6.33 7.85 9.05
C MET A 62 -5.97 6.38 8.93
N ASP A 63 -6.96 5.49 9.09
CA ASP A 63 -6.74 4.05 8.97
C ASP A 63 -6.67 3.61 7.50
N GLY A 64 -6.27 2.35 7.29
CA GLY A 64 -6.05 1.82 5.95
C GLY A 64 -7.32 1.67 5.12
N HIS A 65 -8.46 1.41 5.76
CA HIS A 65 -9.73 1.33 5.03
C HIS A 65 -10.13 2.70 4.49
N ARG A 66 -9.96 3.74 5.29
CA ARG A 66 -10.26 5.10 4.84
C ARG A 66 -9.34 5.52 3.70
N LEU A 67 -8.05 5.22 3.85
CA LEU A 67 -7.08 5.50 2.78
C LEU A 67 -7.47 4.77 1.49
N THR A 68 -7.83 3.49 1.60
CA THR A 68 -8.27 2.69 0.46
C THR A 68 -9.47 3.35 -0.22
N LYS A 69 -10.46 3.77 0.58
CA LYS A 69 -11.65 4.42 0.03
C LYS A 69 -11.28 5.70 -0.72
N LEU A 70 -10.42 6.53 -0.13
CA LEU A 70 -10.02 7.78 -0.76
C LEU A 70 -9.28 7.53 -2.08
N VAL A 71 -8.34 6.60 -2.09
CA VAL A 71 -7.56 6.28 -3.29
C VAL A 71 -8.46 5.69 -4.38
N LYS A 72 -9.26 4.70 -4.03
CA LYS A 72 -10.05 3.96 -5.03
C LYS A 72 -11.28 4.72 -5.51
N SER A 73 -11.68 5.77 -4.81
CA SER A 73 -12.76 6.67 -5.25
C SER A 73 -12.24 7.86 -6.04
N ASP A 74 -10.93 8.04 -6.11
CA ASP A 74 -10.33 9.21 -6.75
C ASP A 74 -9.96 8.85 -8.19
N LYS A 75 -10.48 9.62 -9.14
CA LYS A 75 -10.27 9.34 -10.57
C LYS A 75 -8.81 9.36 -10.97
N GLU A 76 -8.00 10.14 -10.28
CA GLU A 76 -6.59 10.26 -10.60
C GLU A 76 -5.76 9.12 -10.02
N PHE A 77 -6.16 8.58 -8.87
CA PHE A 77 -5.38 7.59 -8.13
C PHE A 77 -5.94 6.16 -8.17
N GLN A 78 -7.20 5.99 -8.59
CA GLN A 78 -7.88 4.69 -8.45
C GLN A 78 -7.22 3.54 -9.20
N HIS A 79 -6.41 3.82 -10.19
CA HIS A 79 -5.72 2.79 -10.97
C HIS A 79 -4.47 2.26 -10.28
N ILE A 80 -3.98 2.94 -9.24
CA ILE A 80 -2.78 2.50 -8.53
C ILE A 80 -3.11 1.26 -7.71
N PRO A 81 -2.39 0.14 -7.89
CA PRO A 81 -2.62 -1.06 -7.09
C PRO A 81 -2.41 -0.77 -5.61
N LEU A 82 -3.30 -1.30 -4.77
CA LEU A 82 -3.26 -1.07 -3.33
C LEU A 82 -3.38 -2.39 -2.59
N VAL A 83 -2.42 -2.65 -1.71
CA VAL A 83 -2.36 -3.85 -0.87
C VAL A 83 -2.56 -3.46 0.58
N ILE A 84 -3.50 -4.13 1.25
CA ILE A 84 -3.66 -4.01 2.69
C ILE A 84 -2.78 -5.09 3.33
N PHE A 85 -1.89 -4.68 4.23
CA PHE A 85 -0.97 -5.58 4.92
C PHE A 85 -1.06 -5.30 6.41
N SER A 86 -1.77 -6.16 7.15
CA SER A 86 -2.13 -5.92 8.55
C SER A 86 -1.88 -7.14 9.42
N SER A 87 -1.64 -6.89 10.71
CA SER A 87 -1.41 -7.98 11.68
C SER A 87 -2.66 -8.81 11.93
N LEU A 88 -3.83 -8.24 11.74
CA LEU A 88 -5.10 -8.95 11.90
C LEU A 88 -6.09 -8.51 10.83
N ILE A 89 -6.58 -9.48 10.05
CA ILE A 89 -7.63 -9.23 9.07
C ILE A 89 -8.75 -10.23 9.36
N THR A 90 -9.84 -9.76 9.96
CA THR A 90 -11.04 -10.57 10.18
C THR A 90 -11.79 -10.71 8.85
N GLU A 91 -12.75 -11.65 8.79
CA GLU A 91 -13.58 -11.80 7.61
C GLU A 91 -14.33 -10.51 7.27
N GLU A 92 -14.83 -9.82 8.28
CA GLU A 92 -15.53 -8.56 8.09
C GLU A 92 -14.61 -7.50 7.52
N MET A 93 -13.39 -7.40 8.05
CA MET A 93 -12.39 -6.45 7.56
C MET A 93 -12.00 -6.77 6.12
N ARG A 94 -11.84 -8.05 5.80
CA ARG A 94 -11.50 -8.49 4.44
C ARG A 94 -12.61 -8.14 3.46
N ARG A 95 -13.85 -8.36 3.85
CA ARG A 95 -15.01 -7.99 3.02
C ARG A 95 -15.05 -6.50 2.78
N LYS A 96 -14.83 -5.71 3.84
CA LYS A 96 -14.81 -4.26 3.74
C LYS A 96 -13.71 -3.77 2.80
N GLY A 97 -12.49 -4.31 2.95
CA GLY A 97 -11.38 -3.94 2.07
C GLY A 97 -11.66 -4.26 0.62
N LYS A 98 -12.27 -5.41 0.36
CA LYS A 98 -12.63 -5.80 -1.00
C LYS A 98 -13.68 -4.86 -1.59
N GLU A 99 -14.70 -4.52 -0.82
CA GLU A 99 -15.75 -3.60 -1.27
C GLU A 99 -15.19 -2.20 -1.56
N LEU A 100 -14.17 -1.79 -0.83
CA LEU A 100 -13.52 -0.50 -1.04
C LEU A 100 -12.58 -0.50 -2.23
N GLY A 101 -12.26 -1.66 -2.77
CA GLY A 101 -11.45 -1.77 -3.97
C GLY A 101 -9.99 -2.14 -3.75
N ALA A 102 -9.61 -2.61 -2.55
CA ALA A 102 -8.24 -3.08 -2.33
C ALA A 102 -7.92 -4.22 -3.31
N ASP A 103 -6.76 -4.16 -3.93
CA ASP A 103 -6.36 -5.16 -4.92
C ASP A 103 -5.92 -6.46 -4.26
N GLU A 104 -5.35 -6.37 -3.07
CA GLU A 104 -4.92 -7.54 -2.31
C GLU A 104 -4.95 -7.23 -0.82
N GLN A 105 -5.11 -8.27 0.00
CA GLN A 105 -5.12 -8.14 1.45
C GLN A 105 -4.34 -9.29 2.06
N MET A 106 -3.39 -8.98 2.92
CA MET A 106 -2.47 -9.96 3.49
C MET A 106 -2.23 -9.72 4.96
N SER A 107 -1.95 -10.81 5.68
CA SER A 107 -1.60 -10.76 7.09
C SER A 107 -0.09 -10.64 7.29
N LYS A 108 0.31 -9.83 8.25
CA LYS A 108 1.69 -9.83 8.74
C LYS A 108 1.91 -11.10 9.56
N PRO A 109 3.12 -11.66 9.64
CA PRO A 109 4.39 -11.11 9.15
C PRO A 109 4.85 -11.71 7.81
N GLU A 110 3.96 -12.05 6.91
CA GLU A 110 4.27 -12.74 5.66
C GLU A 110 4.97 -11.84 4.64
N ILE A 111 6.15 -11.30 5.00
CA ILE A 111 6.87 -10.34 4.16
C ILE A 111 7.31 -10.96 2.83
N GLY A 112 7.77 -12.22 2.86
CA GLY A 112 8.14 -12.90 1.62
C GLY A 112 6.98 -13.05 0.66
N HIS A 113 5.81 -13.38 1.18
CA HIS A 113 4.59 -13.47 0.37
C HIS A 113 4.18 -12.09 -0.14
N LEU A 114 4.38 -11.04 0.67
CA LEU A 114 4.12 -9.68 0.24
C LEU A 114 4.90 -9.32 -1.02
N VAL A 115 6.19 -9.66 -1.07
CA VAL A 115 7.01 -9.40 -2.24
C VAL A 115 6.47 -10.12 -3.47
N GLN A 116 6.03 -11.38 -3.31
CA GLN A 116 5.44 -12.14 -4.42
C GLN A 116 4.17 -11.48 -4.94
N VAL A 117 3.33 -10.99 -4.05
CA VAL A 117 2.10 -10.30 -4.43
C VAL A 117 2.41 -8.99 -5.16
N ILE A 118 3.40 -8.24 -4.68
CA ILE A 118 3.84 -7.01 -5.34
C ILE A 118 4.32 -7.30 -6.76
N ASP A 119 5.14 -8.34 -6.92
CA ASP A 119 5.62 -8.75 -8.22
C ASP A 119 4.47 -9.03 -9.18
N HIS A 120 3.44 -9.72 -8.67
CA HIS A 120 2.27 -10.06 -9.46
C HIS A 120 1.47 -8.82 -9.86
N LEU A 121 1.21 -7.93 -8.90
CA LEU A 121 0.42 -6.73 -9.13
C LEU A 121 1.10 -5.74 -10.08
N LEU A 122 2.41 -5.65 -10.02
CA LEU A 122 3.16 -4.76 -10.90
C LEU A 122 3.45 -5.40 -12.25
N ASP A 123 2.94 -6.61 -12.45
CA ASP A 123 3.05 -7.33 -13.71
C ASP A 123 4.49 -7.43 -14.22
N HIS A 124 5.30 -8.19 -13.47
CA HIS A 124 6.67 -8.47 -13.89
C HIS A 124 6.81 -9.91 -14.38
N PRO A 125 5.96 -10.37 -15.29
CA PRO A 125 6.01 -11.75 -15.75
C PRO A 125 7.24 -12.07 -16.56
N LYS A 126 7.95 -11.05 -17.03
CA LYS A 126 9.15 -11.20 -17.81
C LYS A 126 10.35 -11.56 -16.97
N ARG A 127 10.26 -11.35 -15.70
CA ARG A 127 11.38 -11.67 -14.85
C ARG A 127 11.28 -13.08 -14.34
#